data_19e4896e6479726bacdff637074cc5b6
#
_entry.id   19e4896e6479726bacdff637074cc5b6
#
_cell.length_a   1.000
_cell.length_b   1.000
_cell.length_c   1.000
_cell.angle_alpha   90.00
_cell.angle_beta   90.00
_cell.angle_gamma   90.00
#
_symmetry.space_group_name_H-M   'P 1'
#
loop_
_entity.id
_entity.type
_entity.pdbx_description
1 polymer ?
#
loop_
_entity_poly.entity_id
_entity_poly.type
_entity_poly.pdbx_seq_one_letter_code
_entity_poly.pdbx_strand_id
1 'polypeptide(L)'
;EINEELSRLGVRFADNLLAENRGFTLELSAGDLDGLPSGVRDAAREKASEAGHKDKYFFTLDKPSLIPFLTYSKRRDLREELYKAYLSRGDNGNEHDNNDVINAMIRLRTEKANLLGYDSYAAYVTADQMAGTPEAVYRLLDEVWEPALDRAREELKQMDELLQKDEPGAEF
;
A
#
# COMPACT_ATOMS: atom_id res chain seq x y z
N GLU A 1 14.61 -10.52 25.20
CA GLU A 1 14.77 -11.36 23.97
C GLU A 1 13.61 -11.17 22.98
N ILE A 2 12.34 -11.58 23.29
CA ILE A 2 11.22 -11.48 22.31
C ILE A 2 10.99 -10.02 21.84
N ASN A 3 10.94 -9.05 22.75
CA ASN A 3 10.74 -7.65 22.38
C ASN A 3 11.90 -7.09 21.54
N GLU A 4 13.11 -7.48 21.84
CA GLU A 4 14.32 -7.11 21.08
C GLU A 4 14.25 -7.67 19.65
N GLU A 5 13.88 -8.94 19.52
CA GLU A 5 13.73 -9.58 18.22
C GLU A 5 12.57 -8.99 17.42
N LEU A 6 11.42 -8.70 18.05
CA LEU A 6 10.32 -7.99 17.41
C LEU A 6 10.73 -6.60 16.92
N SER A 7 11.56 -5.88 17.68
CA SER A 7 12.09 -4.57 17.27
C SER A 7 13.02 -4.71 16.06
N ARG A 8 13.91 -5.71 16.06
CA ARG A 8 14.80 -5.99 14.94
C ARG A 8 14.06 -6.36 13.66
N LEU A 9 13.03 -7.21 13.78
CA LEU A 9 12.16 -7.57 12.65
C LEU A 9 11.36 -6.38 12.15
N GLY A 10 10.90 -5.49 13.03
CA GLY A 10 10.21 -4.26 12.65
C GLY A 10 11.09 -3.31 11.82
N VAL A 11 12.36 -3.17 12.20
CA VAL A 11 13.35 -2.39 11.43
C VAL A 11 13.58 -3.05 10.07
N ARG A 12 13.83 -4.36 10.04
CA ARG A 12 14.02 -5.10 8.77
C ARG A 12 12.82 -4.97 7.84
N PHE A 13 11.60 -5.07 8.37
CA PHE A 13 10.38 -4.87 7.59
C PHE A 13 10.33 -3.48 6.94
N ALA A 14 10.65 -2.45 7.70
CA ALA A 14 10.65 -1.06 7.20
C ALA A 14 11.76 -0.82 6.17
N ASP A 15 12.96 -1.35 6.41
CA ASP A 15 14.11 -1.24 5.50
C ASP A 15 13.83 -1.93 4.15
N ASN A 16 13.20 -3.11 4.17
CA ASN A 16 12.79 -3.81 2.95
C ASN A 16 11.80 -2.97 2.13
N LEU A 17 10.76 -2.40 2.77
CA LEU A 17 9.82 -1.51 2.06
C LEU A 17 10.50 -0.25 1.51
N LEU A 18 11.47 0.31 2.23
CA LEU A 18 12.22 1.47 1.79
C LEU A 18 13.12 1.13 0.59
N ALA A 19 13.76 -0.04 0.59
CA ALA A 19 14.56 -0.53 -0.52
C ALA A 19 13.71 -0.73 -1.78
N GLU A 20 12.54 -1.36 -1.65
CA GLU A 20 11.56 -1.52 -2.73
C GLU A 20 11.11 -0.16 -3.31
N ASN A 21 10.79 0.82 -2.44
CA ASN A 21 10.44 2.17 -2.89
C ASN A 21 11.56 2.83 -3.69
N ARG A 22 12.81 2.66 -3.27
CA ARG A 22 13.99 3.25 -3.94
C ARG A 22 14.38 2.51 -5.20
N GLY A 23 14.12 1.20 -5.24
CA GLY A 23 14.46 0.34 -6.37
C GLY A 23 13.53 0.49 -7.57
N PHE A 24 12.34 1.07 -7.39
CA PHE A 24 11.37 1.21 -8.46
C PHE A 24 11.39 2.62 -9.08
N THR A 25 11.42 2.67 -10.40
CA THR A 25 11.24 3.91 -11.17
C THR A 25 10.50 3.60 -12.46
N LEU A 26 9.38 4.27 -12.67
CA LEU A 26 8.67 4.27 -13.96
C LEU A 26 9.27 5.38 -14.82
N GLU A 27 10.03 4.99 -15.85
CA GLU A 27 10.66 5.90 -16.80
C GLU A 27 9.72 6.16 -17.98
N LEU A 28 9.36 7.44 -18.20
CA LEU A 28 8.44 7.85 -19.25
C LEU A 28 9.05 8.87 -20.20
N SER A 29 8.47 8.96 -21.38
CA SER A 29 8.75 9.97 -22.40
C SER A 29 7.67 11.05 -22.42
N ALA A 30 7.93 12.18 -23.10
CA ALA A 30 6.99 13.30 -23.17
C ALA A 30 5.59 12.94 -23.72
N GLY A 31 5.51 11.90 -24.58
CA GLY A 31 4.25 11.41 -25.14
C GLY A 31 3.36 10.63 -24.16
N ASP A 32 3.91 10.24 -23.00
CA ASP A 32 3.19 9.42 -21.99
C ASP A 32 2.54 10.26 -20.88
N LEU A 33 2.64 11.59 -20.95
CA LEU A 33 2.30 12.51 -19.86
C LEU A 33 0.88 13.09 -19.95
N ASP A 34 0.03 12.57 -20.81
CA ASP A 34 -1.32 13.09 -21.00
C ASP A 34 -2.13 13.04 -19.70
N GLY A 35 -2.81 14.16 -19.40
CA GLY A 35 -3.58 14.36 -18.19
C GLY A 35 -2.79 14.87 -16.97
N LEU A 36 -1.47 14.70 -16.93
CA LEU A 36 -0.67 15.10 -15.78
C LEU A 36 -0.52 16.63 -15.67
N PRO A 37 -0.74 17.23 -14.48
CA PRO A 37 -0.49 18.65 -14.23
C PRO A 37 0.96 19.05 -14.47
N SER A 38 1.22 20.32 -14.84
CA SER A 38 2.56 20.82 -15.15
C SER A 38 3.55 20.61 -14.01
N GLY A 39 3.17 20.95 -12.77
CA GLY A 39 4.05 20.78 -11.60
C GLY A 39 4.44 19.32 -11.35
N VAL A 40 3.56 18.35 -11.64
CA VAL A 40 3.86 16.92 -11.52
C VAL A 40 4.87 16.50 -12.60
N ARG A 41 4.69 16.99 -13.83
CA ARG A 41 5.62 16.74 -14.94
C ARG A 41 7.00 17.38 -14.70
N ASP A 42 7.02 18.59 -14.15
CA ASP A 42 8.26 19.31 -13.85
C ASP A 42 9.07 18.59 -12.76
N ALA A 43 8.43 18.15 -11.68
CA ALA A 43 9.08 17.35 -10.64
C ALA A 43 9.62 16.00 -11.17
N ALA A 44 8.87 15.32 -12.04
CA ALA A 44 9.32 14.07 -12.66
C ALA A 44 10.51 14.28 -13.61
N ARG A 45 10.53 15.39 -14.34
CA ARG A 45 11.65 15.76 -15.21
C ARG A 45 12.90 16.14 -14.42
N GLU A 46 12.75 16.90 -13.33
CA GLU A 46 13.84 17.24 -12.42
C GLU A 46 14.51 15.98 -11.86
N LYS A 47 13.70 15.04 -11.34
CA LYS A 47 14.19 13.76 -10.82
C LYS A 47 14.94 12.94 -11.88
N ALA A 48 14.44 12.89 -13.11
CA ALA A 48 15.13 12.22 -14.21
C ALA A 48 16.45 12.93 -14.58
N SER A 49 16.45 14.26 -14.58
CA SER A 49 17.65 15.07 -14.86
C SER A 49 18.74 14.88 -13.81
N GLU A 50 18.39 14.82 -12.52
CA GLU A 50 19.32 14.51 -11.41
C GLU A 50 19.96 13.13 -11.57
N ALA A 51 19.22 12.16 -12.13
CA ALA A 51 19.72 10.83 -12.47
C ALA A 51 20.49 10.77 -13.81
N GLY A 52 20.64 11.90 -14.52
CA GLY A 52 21.34 11.99 -15.80
C GLY A 52 20.49 11.75 -17.06
N HIS A 53 19.19 11.60 -16.92
CA HIS A 53 18.22 11.30 -17.99
C HIS A 53 17.44 12.56 -18.40
N LYS A 54 18.05 13.49 -19.15
CA LYS A 54 17.50 14.82 -19.45
C LYS A 54 16.21 14.86 -20.26
N ASP A 55 15.95 13.81 -21.06
CA ASP A 55 14.78 13.72 -21.95
C ASP A 55 13.70 12.77 -21.41
N LYS A 56 13.78 12.43 -20.13
CA LYS A 56 12.87 11.49 -19.47
C LYS A 56 12.14 12.11 -18.30
N TYR A 57 11.15 11.38 -17.80
CA TYR A 57 10.33 11.72 -16.65
C TYR A 57 10.26 10.50 -15.73
N PHE A 58 10.70 10.66 -14.48
CA PHE A 58 10.76 9.57 -13.50
C PHE A 58 9.65 9.69 -12.49
N PHE A 59 8.79 8.65 -12.43
CA PHE A 59 7.78 8.49 -11.41
C PHE A 59 8.17 7.36 -10.47
N THR A 60 7.92 7.56 -9.18
CA THR A 60 8.32 6.61 -8.13
C THR A 60 7.14 6.22 -7.26
N LEU A 61 7.35 5.27 -6.35
CA LEU A 61 6.33 4.81 -5.40
C LEU A 61 6.12 5.76 -4.21
N ASP A 62 6.88 6.87 -4.14
CA ASP A 62 6.67 7.89 -3.12
C ASP A 62 5.32 8.58 -3.34
N LYS A 63 4.56 8.77 -2.26
CA LYS A 63 3.20 9.33 -2.33
C LYS A 63 3.07 10.63 -3.12
N PRO A 64 4.00 11.60 -3.04
CA PRO A 64 3.93 12.83 -3.85
C PRO A 64 4.06 12.60 -5.36
N SER A 65 4.68 11.51 -5.79
CA SER A 65 4.78 11.08 -7.20
C SER A 65 3.61 10.16 -7.58
N LEU A 66 3.37 9.13 -6.76
CA LEU A 66 2.36 8.09 -6.98
C LEU A 66 0.94 8.65 -7.08
N ILE A 67 0.49 9.39 -6.04
CA ILE A 67 -0.91 9.80 -5.93
C ILE A 67 -1.34 10.71 -7.08
N PRO A 68 -0.59 11.78 -7.43
CA PRO A 68 -0.95 12.60 -8.57
C PRO A 68 -0.93 11.85 -9.90
N PHE A 69 0.00 10.90 -10.08
CA PHE A 69 0.04 10.07 -11.28
C PHE A 69 -1.23 9.22 -11.43
N LEU A 70 -1.60 8.49 -10.37
CA LEU A 70 -2.81 7.68 -10.35
C LEU A 70 -4.10 8.50 -10.53
N THR A 71 -4.10 9.75 -10.05
CA THR A 71 -5.27 10.63 -10.12
C THR A 71 -5.47 11.24 -11.50
N TYR A 72 -4.39 11.66 -12.16
CA TYR A 72 -4.49 12.56 -13.33
C TYR A 72 -4.03 11.93 -14.63
N SER A 73 -3.14 10.92 -14.62
CA SER A 73 -2.68 10.31 -15.88
C SER A 73 -3.83 9.67 -16.63
N LYS A 74 -3.95 9.93 -17.93
CA LYS A 74 -4.92 9.26 -18.80
C LYS A 74 -4.45 7.86 -19.26
N ARG A 75 -3.18 7.55 -19.08
CA ARG A 75 -2.59 6.24 -19.41
C ARG A 75 -2.94 5.22 -18.35
N ARG A 76 -4.06 4.49 -18.56
CA ARG A 76 -4.54 3.45 -17.64
C ARG A 76 -3.53 2.33 -17.44
N ASP A 77 -2.88 1.89 -18.49
CA ASP A 77 -1.82 0.89 -18.47
C ASP A 77 -0.66 1.27 -17.53
N LEU A 78 -0.20 2.52 -17.58
CA LEU A 78 0.87 3.03 -16.72
C LEU A 78 0.39 3.26 -15.27
N ARG A 79 -0.88 3.64 -15.07
CA ARG A 79 -1.47 3.68 -13.72
C ARG A 79 -1.52 2.28 -13.10
N GLU A 80 -1.91 1.27 -13.87
CA GLU A 80 -1.95 -0.12 -13.42
C GLU A 80 -0.56 -0.63 -13.05
N GLU A 81 0.45 -0.38 -13.88
CA GLU A 81 1.84 -0.73 -13.60
C GLU A 81 2.32 -0.13 -12.28
N LEU A 82 2.15 1.19 -12.11
CA LEU A 82 2.57 1.90 -10.91
C LEU A 82 1.81 1.43 -9.67
N TYR A 83 0.51 1.16 -9.80
CA TYR A 83 -0.35 0.67 -8.73
C TYR A 83 0.05 -0.74 -8.28
N LYS A 84 0.27 -1.66 -9.22
CA LYS A 84 0.73 -3.02 -8.93
C LYS A 84 2.09 -3.01 -8.25
N ALA A 85 3.04 -2.22 -8.75
CA ALA A 85 4.35 -2.07 -8.12
C ALA A 85 4.24 -1.53 -6.68
N TYR A 86 3.31 -0.60 -6.42
CA TYR A 86 3.10 -0.10 -5.06
C TYR A 86 2.51 -1.15 -4.13
N LEU A 87 1.57 -1.98 -4.59
CA LEU A 87 0.93 -3.01 -3.78
C LEU A 87 1.83 -4.21 -3.50
N SER A 88 2.70 -4.57 -4.44
CA SER A 88 3.59 -5.74 -4.31
C SER A 88 4.86 -5.49 -3.50
N ARG A 89 5.05 -4.28 -2.96
CA ARG A 89 6.24 -3.96 -2.17
C ARG A 89 6.41 -4.91 -0.98
N GLY A 90 7.58 -5.53 -0.88
CA GLY A 90 7.89 -6.52 0.13
C GLY A 90 7.24 -7.89 -0.10
N ASP A 91 6.70 -8.13 -1.31
CA ASP A 91 6.11 -9.41 -1.75
C ASP A 91 6.50 -9.72 -3.20
N ASN A 92 7.75 -9.43 -3.56
CA ASN A 92 8.28 -9.65 -4.90
C ASN A 92 9.17 -10.91 -5.01
N GLY A 93 9.28 -11.73 -3.96
CA GLY A 93 10.13 -12.92 -3.92
C GLY A 93 11.62 -12.61 -4.08
N ASN A 94 12.05 -11.39 -3.76
CA ASN A 94 13.43 -10.94 -3.82
C ASN A 94 14.06 -10.82 -2.41
N GLU A 95 15.26 -10.25 -2.32
CA GLU A 95 15.97 -10.04 -1.06
C GLU A 95 15.26 -9.08 -0.06
N HIS A 96 14.29 -8.30 -0.54
CA HIS A 96 13.47 -7.36 0.24
C HIS A 96 12.08 -7.91 0.57
N ASP A 97 11.85 -9.21 0.34
CA ASP A 97 10.58 -9.86 0.67
C ASP A 97 10.34 -9.88 2.18
N ASN A 98 9.12 -9.56 2.58
CA ASN A 98 8.72 -9.46 3.99
C ASN A 98 7.89 -10.66 4.49
N ASN A 99 7.60 -11.65 3.66
CA ASN A 99 6.76 -12.79 4.06
C ASN A 99 7.34 -13.56 5.25
N ASP A 100 8.64 -13.86 5.21
CA ASP A 100 9.31 -14.53 6.34
C ASP A 100 9.40 -13.64 7.58
N VAL A 101 9.59 -12.33 7.40
CA VAL A 101 9.61 -11.35 8.50
C VAL A 101 8.24 -11.30 9.19
N ILE A 102 7.16 -11.22 8.42
CA ILE A 102 5.78 -11.23 8.92
C ILE A 102 5.50 -12.51 9.71
N ASN A 103 5.83 -13.67 9.14
CA ASN A 103 5.63 -14.97 9.80
C ASN A 103 6.40 -15.07 11.13
N ALA A 104 7.64 -14.59 11.17
CA ALA A 104 8.43 -14.55 12.39
C ALA A 104 7.82 -13.60 13.44
N MET A 105 7.36 -12.41 13.03
CA MET A 105 6.69 -11.46 13.92
C MET A 105 5.39 -12.03 14.51
N ILE A 106 4.56 -12.69 13.69
CA ILE A 106 3.31 -13.32 14.15
C ILE A 106 3.63 -14.39 15.22
N ARG A 107 4.60 -15.27 14.95
CA ARG A 107 5.01 -16.32 15.89
C ARG A 107 5.47 -15.73 17.23
N LEU A 108 6.35 -14.73 17.19
CA LEU A 108 6.87 -14.10 18.41
C LEU A 108 5.77 -13.35 19.19
N ARG A 109 4.83 -12.72 18.51
CA ARG A 109 3.66 -12.07 19.15
C ARG A 109 2.80 -13.09 19.86
N THR A 110 2.55 -14.24 19.24
CA THR A 110 1.79 -15.34 19.86
C THR A 110 2.53 -15.90 21.09
N GLU A 111 3.84 -16.15 20.96
CA GLU A 111 4.68 -16.61 22.07
C GLU A 111 4.65 -15.61 23.25
N LYS A 112 4.80 -14.31 22.95
CA LYS A 112 4.73 -13.25 23.95
C LYS A 112 3.38 -13.25 24.70
N ALA A 113 2.26 -13.35 23.98
CA ALA A 113 0.93 -13.39 24.59
C ALA A 113 0.79 -14.59 25.52
N ASN A 114 1.18 -15.78 25.07
CA ASN A 114 1.11 -17.02 25.85
C ASN A 114 1.97 -16.95 27.12
N LEU A 115 3.20 -16.41 27.04
CA LEU A 115 4.07 -16.20 28.19
C LEU A 115 3.47 -15.25 29.24
N LEU A 116 2.64 -14.31 28.80
CA LEU A 116 1.94 -13.35 29.66
C LEU A 116 0.59 -13.85 30.16
N GLY A 117 0.19 -15.09 29.81
CA GLY A 117 -1.06 -15.73 30.26
C GLY A 117 -2.29 -15.36 29.43
N TYR A 118 -2.12 -14.86 28.20
CA TYR A 118 -3.21 -14.56 27.28
C TYR A 118 -3.35 -15.64 26.20
N ASP A 119 -4.57 -15.95 25.81
CA ASP A 119 -4.89 -16.97 24.80
C ASP A 119 -4.48 -16.54 23.38
N SER A 120 -4.37 -15.23 23.13
CA SER A 120 -3.98 -14.67 21.84
C SER A 120 -3.29 -13.32 21.98
N TYR A 121 -2.57 -12.92 20.96
CA TYR A 121 -1.98 -11.57 20.91
C TYR A 121 -3.05 -10.47 20.88
N ALA A 122 -4.20 -10.72 20.25
CA ALA A 122 -5.33 -9.81 20.28
C ALA A 122 -5.88 -9.63 21.71
N ALA A 123 -6.05 -10.70 22.48
CA ALA A 123 -6.47 -10.63 23.87
C ALA A 123 -5.46 -9.83 24.73
N TYR A 124 -4.16 -10.07 24.53
CA TYR A 124 -3.11 -9.30 25.21
C TYR A 124 -3.18 -7.80 24.90
N VAL A 125 -3.33 -7.43 23.62
CA VAL A 125 -3.33 -6.01 23.21
C VAL A 125 -4.60 -5.28 23.64
N THR A 126 -5.74 -5.95 23.63
CA THR A 126 -7.03 -5.32 24.00
C THR A 126 -7.27 -5.23 25.50
N ALA A 127 -6.56 -6.01 26.32
CA ALA A 127 -6.80 -6.12 27.76
C ALA A 127 -6.74 -4.79 28.53
N ASP A 128 -5.88 -3.86 28.11
CA ASP A 128 -5.71 -2.52 28.69
C ASP A 128 -6.33 -1.40 27.85
N GLN A 129 -7.03 -1.76 26.76
CA GLN A 129 -7.70 -0.81 25.89
C GLN A 129 -9.18 -0.65 26.27
N MET A 130 -9.83 0.41 25.75
CA MET A 130 -11.25 0.67 26.01
C MET A 130 -12.17 -0.52 25.67
N ALA A 131 -11.84 -1.28 24.63
CA ALA A 131 -12.61 -2.46 24.22
C ALA A 131 -12.52 -3.63 25.22
N GLY A 132 -11.39 -3.78 25.91
CA GLY A 132 -11.14 -4.81 26.92
C GLY A 132 -10.96 -6.23 26.36
N THR A 133 -11.70 -6.61 25.32
CA THR A 133 -11.66 -7.94 24.71
C THR A 133 -11.74 -7.89 23.19
N PRO A 134 -11.21 -8.90 22.47
CA PRO A 134 -11.37 -9.02 21.02
C PRO A 134 -12.85 -9.10 20.59
N GLU A 135 -13.71 -9.76 21.37
CA GLU A 135 -15.14 -9.92 21.07
C GLU A 135 -15.86 -8.56 21.08
N ALA A 136 -15.46 -7.63 21.97
CA ALA A 136 -16.02 -6.28 21.98
C ALA A 136 -15.60 -5.50 20.72
N VAL A 137 -14.37 -5.71 20.23
CA VAL A 137 -13.90 -5.14 18.96
C VAL A 137 -14.70 -5.68 17.79
N TYR A 138 -14.85 -7.02 17.69
CA TYR A 138 -15.61 -7.63 16.60
C TYR A 138 -17.07 -7.18 16.59
N ARG A 139 -17.73 -7.09 17.74
CA ARG A 139 -19.10 -6.59 17.83
C ARG A 139 -19.26 -5.21 17.20
N LEU A 140 -18.36 -4.27 17.51
CA LEU A 140 -18.38 -2.94 16.91
C LEU A 140 -18.09 -2.98 15.40
N LEU A 141 -17.13 -3.80 14.98
CA LEU A 141 -16.78 -3.95 13.57
C LEU A 141 -17.95 -4.55 12.77
N ASP A 142 -18.61 -5.56 13.29
CA ASP A 142 -19.75 -6.20 12.63
C ASP A 142 -20.94 -5.25 12.49
N GLU A 143 -21.22 -4.42 13.51
CA GLU A 143 -22.26 -3.38 13.43
C GLU A 143 -22.00 -2.33 12.33
N VAL A 144 -20.73 -2.04 12.04
CA VAL A 144 -20.33 -1.06 11.01
C VAL A 144 -20.15 -1.71 9.64
N TRP A 145 -19.70 -2.97 9.59
CA TRP A 145 -19.27 -3.65 8.37
C TRP A 145 -20.42 -3.81 7.36
N GLU A 146 -21.58 -4.33 7.79
CA GLU A 146 -22.70 -4.57 6.88
C GLU A 146 -23.18 -3.29 6.19
N PRO A 147 -23.51 -2.19 6.91
CA PRO A 147 -23.92 -0.96 6.24
C PRO A 147 -22.80 -0.32 5.39
N ALA A 148 -21.54 -0.45 5.82
CA ALA A 148 -20.40 0.05 5.04
C ALA A 148 -20.21 -0.72 3.74
N LEU A 149 -20.37 -2.04 3.77
CA LEU A 149 -20.27 -2.90 2.58
C LEU A 149 -21.39 -2.60 1.58
N ASP A 150 -22.62 -2.41 2.04
CA ASP A 150 -23.73 -2.04 1.17
C ASP A 150 -23.49 -0.69 0.51
N ARG A 151 -22.97 0.30 1.26
CA ARG A 151 -22.61 1.60 0.70
C ARG A 151 -21.48 1.49 -0.32
N ALA A 152 -20.45 0.70 -0.04
CA ALA A 152 -19.35 0.48 -0.97
C ALA A 152 -19.82 -0.17 -2.28
N ARG A 153 -20.78 -1.11 -2.22
CA ARG A 153 -21.39 -1.72 -3.41
C ARG A 153 -22.16 -0.71 -4.26
N GLU A 154 -22.92 0.20 -3.62
CA GLU A 154 -23.60 1.29 -4.32
C GLU A 154 -22.62 2.24 -5.02
N GLU A 155 -21.55 2.61 -4.34
CA GLU A 155 -20.50 3.47 -4.87
C GLU A 155 -19.74 2.81 -6.03
N LEU A 156 -19.42 1.51 -5.90
CA LEU A 156 -18.81 0.75 -6.98
C LEU A 156 -19.68 0.71 -8.22
N LYS A 157 -21.00 0.51 -8.06
CA LYS A 157 -21.96 0.56 -9.18
C LYS A 157 -21.97 1.92 -9.86
N GLN A 158 -21.96 3.01 -9.10
CA GLN A 158 -21.92 4.37 -9.66
C GLN A 158 -20.60 4.63 -10.41
N MET A 159 -19.47 4.14 -9.89
CA MET A 159 -18.18 4.23 -10.57
C MET A 159 -18.16 3.42 -11.87
N ASP A 160 -18.74 2.21 -11.86
CA ASP A 160 -18.86 1.41 -13.09
C ASP A 160 -19.75 2.10 -14.14
N GLU A 161 -20.89 2.68 -13.76
CA GLU A 161 -21.73 3.45 -14.66
C GLU A 161 -21.01 4.65 -15.30
N LEU A 162 -20.09 5.29 -14.58
CA LEU A 162 -19.23 6.35 -15.11
C LEU A 162 -18.17 5.80 -16.06
N LEU A 163 -17.50 4.70 -15.66
CA LEU A 163 -16.50 4.05 -16.49
C LEU A 163 -17.08 3.61 -17.84
N GLN A 164 -18.27 3.00 -17.84
CA GLN A 164 -18.94 2.57 -19.07
C GLN A 164 -19.34 3.73 -20.01
N LYS A 165 -19.50 4.96 -19.48
CA LYS A 165 -19.74 6.15 -20.33
C LYS A 165 -18.47 6.64 -21.00
N ASP A 166 -17.34 6.58 -20.29
CA ASP A 166 -16.06 7.09 -20.76
C ASP A 166 -15.30 6.04 -21.59
N GLU A 167 -15.35 4.78 -21.18
CA GLU A 167 -14.65 3.65 -21.80
C GLU A 167 -15.60 2.42 -21.88
N PRO A 168 -16.49 2.34 -22.88
CA PRO A 168 -17.43 1.23 -23.00
C PRO A 168 -16.74 -0.14 -23.08
N GLY A 169 -17.14 -1.06 -22.19
CA GLY A 169 -16.57 -2.41 -22.11
C GLY A 169 -15.29 -2.53 -21.26
N ALA A 170 -14.84 -1.45 -20.64
CA ALA A 170 -13.78 -1.54 -19.63
C ALA A 170 -14.30 -2.21 -18.35
N GLU A 171 -13.44 -2.94 -17.67
CA GLU A 171 -13.69 -3.56 -16.35
C GLU A 171 -12.84 -2.86 -15.29
N PHE A 172 -13.34 -2.89 -14.03
CA PHE A 172 -12.58 -2.43 -12.87
C PHE A 172 -11.50 -3.44 -12.52
#